data_1ee2e7a0305ef03a37a27a8249d50b47
#
_entry.id   1ee2e7a0305ef03a37a27a8249d50b47
#
_cell.length_a   1.000
_cell.length_b   1.000
_cell.length_c   1.000
_cell.angle_alpha   90.00
_cell.angle_beta   90.00
_cell.angle_gamma   90.00
#
_symmetry.space_group_name_H-M   'P 1'
#
loop_
_entity.id
_entity.type
_entity.pdbx_description
1 polymer ?
#
loop_
_entity_poly.entity_id
_entity_poly.type
_entity_poly.pdbx_seq_one_letter_code
_entity_poly.pdbx_strand_id
1 'polypeptide(L)'
;MGASLYDPINVYKPVAPNIGIVDGPFEYLTIAGIRLPLPFTTRMTVVRLSNGDLFLHSPIKFDRTLAEELGKLGSVRHLISPNQFHYAHKWANAYPGAMAWASPRVRQRARARHLDIHFARNLGPTSPEEWRKELDQTLFLGGYFKEFIFLHRETRSLIVTDAIINIELDKMDEPWRTATRLTGMAYPRGRTFFGMRLPLLLQRSAAAAVLERLRVWGPERVLLSHGRCFDADTEEILRRMFGGRSRRARGAD
;
A
#
# COMPACT_ATOMS: atom_id res chain seq x y z
N MET A 1 25.52 -7.50 8.16
CA MET A 1 24.28 -8.23 8.50
C MET A 1 23.38 -8.13 7.29
N GLY A 2 22.77 -9.26 6.86
CA GLY A 2 21.88 -9.29 5.70
C GLY A 2 20.57 -8.57 5.95
N ALA A 3 19.89 -8.10 4.86
CA ALA A 3 18.55 -7.57 4.95
C ALA A 3 17.60 -8.58 5.62
N SER A 4 16.72 -8.12 6.51
CA SER A 4 15.84 -8.99 7.29
C SER A 4 14.36 -8.74 7.03
N LEU A 5 13.56 -9.80 7.00
CA LEU A 5 12.11 -9.76 6.88
C LEU A 5 11.44 -9.44 8.24
N TYR A 6 10.17 -9.12 8.19
CA TYR A 6 9.29 -9.23 9.36
C TYR A 6 9.07 -10.72 9.66
N ASP A 7 9.01 -11.07 10.92
CA ASP A 7 8.82 -12.45 11.36
C ASP A 7 7.58 -12.52 12.29
N PRO A 8 6.67 -13.48 12.03
CA PRO A 8 6.58 -14.37 10.89
C PRO A 8 6.09 -13.69 9.60
N ILE A 9 6.48 -14.21 8.42
CA ILE A 9 5.85 -13.87 7.13
C ILE A 9 4.76 -14.88 6.80
N ASN A 10 3.88 -14.51 5.82
CA ASN A 10 2.79 -15.35 5.31
C ASN A 10 1.81 -15.81 6.41
N VAL A 11 1.65 -15.02 7.47
CA VAL A 11 0.71 -15.26 8.57
C VAL A 11 -0.19 -14.04 8.72
N TYR A 12 -1.49 -14.28 8.86
CA TYR A 12 -2.44 -13.20 9.11
C TYR A 12 -2.27 -12.64 10.53
N LYS A 13 -2.10 -11.32 10.62
CA LYS A 13 -1.93 -10.58 11.86
C LYS A 13 -3.09 -9.59 12.00
N PRO A 14 -4.05 -9.82 12.91
CA PRO A 14 -5.15 -8.86 13.12
C PRO A 14 -4.59 -7.53 13.64
N VAL A 15 -5.09 -6.43 13.11
CA VAL A 15 -4.72 -5.06 13.53
C VAL A 15 -5.87 -4.42 14.30
N ALA A 16 -7.10 -4.63 13.85
CA ALA A 16 -8.32 -4.14 14.46
C ALA A 16 -9.51 -5.01 13.95
N PRO A 17 -10.75 -4.77 14.42
CA PRO A 17 -11.90 -5.51 13.92
C PRO A 17 -11.98 -5.50 12.39
N ASN A 18 -12.15 -6.66 11.79
CA ASN A 18 -12.31 -6.87 10.35
C ASN A 18 -11.15 -6.42 9.45
N ILE A 19 -10.00 -6.04 10.02
CA ILE A 19 -8.81 -5.63 9.26
C ILE A 19 -7.53 -6.19 9.87
N GLY A 20 -6.64 -6.69 9.03
CA GLY A 20 -5.33 -7.18 9.41
C GLY A 20 -4.31 -7.07 8.28
N ILE A 21 -3.10 -7.47 8.57
CA ILE A 21 -1.98 -7.44 7.64
C ILE A 21 -1.34 -8.82 7.50
N VAL A 22 -0.67 -9.02 6.39
CA VAL A 22 0.21 -10.18 6.17
C VAL A 22 1.53 -9.67 5.62
N ASP A 23 2.60 -9.85 6.36
CA ASP A 23 3.95 -9.57 5.87
C ASP A 23 4.38 -10.66 4.90
N GLY A 24 5.07 -10.26 3.82
CA GLY A 24 5.51 -11.16 2.78
C GLY A 24 7.02 -11.17 2.60
N PRO A 25 7.52 -11.96 1.63
CA PRO A 25 8.93 -12.01 1.28
C PRO A 25 9.41 -10.69 0.66
N PHE A 26 10.73 -10.56 0.49
CA PHE A 26 11.29 -9.44 -0.26
C PHE A 26 10.85 -9.46 -1.72
N GLU A 27 10.53 -8.28 -2.21
CA GLU A 27 10.48 -7.97 -3.63
C GLU A 27 11.55 -6.95 -4.00
N TYR A 28 11.95 -6.96 -5.27
CA TYR A 28 13.03 -6.11 -5.75
C TYR A 28 12.52 -5.10 -6.75
N LEU A 29 12.96 -3.86 -6.60
CA LEU A 29 12.58 -2.79 -7.51
C LEU A 29 13.02 -3.11 -8.95
N THR A 30 12.06 -3.05 -9.88
CA THR A 30 12.34 -3.20 -11.31
C THR A 30 11.95 -1.93 -12.06
N ILE A 31 12.93 -1.25 -12.63
CA ILE A 31 12.74 -0.04 -13.45
C ILE A 31 13.19 -0.35 -14.87
N ALA A 32 12.35 -0.03 -15.86
CA ALA A 32 12.61 -0.25 -17.28
C ALA A 32 13.13 -1.68 -17.63
N GLY A 33 12.61 -2.71 -16.94
CA GLY A 33 13.04 -4.10 -17.13
C GLY A 33 14.29 -4.50 -16.36
N ILE A 34 15.02 -3.56 -15.77
CA ILE A 34 16.23 -3.83 -14.97
C ILE A 34 15.83 -4.05 -13.51
N ARG A 35 16.14 -5.23 -12.98
CA ARG A 35 15.98 -5.54 -11.56
C ARG A 35 17.14 -4.93 -10.78
N LEU A 36 16.82 -3.96 -9.94
CA LEU A 36 17.79 -3.37 -9.01
C LEU A 36 17.90 -4.26 -7.77
N PRO A 37 19.09 -4.39 -7.16
CA PRO A 37 19.28 -5.17 -5.94
C PRO A 37 18.77 -4.44 -4.68
N LEU A 38 17.70 -3.66 -4.81
CA LEU A 38 17.04 -2.93 -3.73
C LEU A 38 15.88 -3.78 -3.20
N PRO A 39 16.04 -4.45 -2.06
CA PRO A 39 14.99 -5.24 -1.45
C PRO A 39 13.96 -4.34 -0.76
N PHE A 40 12.68 -4.62 -0.98
CA PHE A 40 11.58 -4.07 -0.20
C PHE A 40 10.88 -5.19 0.55
N THR A 41 10.62 -4.99 1.83
CA THR A 41 9.65 -5.81 2.53
C THR A 41 8.28 -5.58 1.91
N THR A 42 7.48 -6.64 1.76
CA THR A 42 6.13 -6.54 1.21
C THR A 42 5.09 -6.80 2.28
N ARG A 43 3.93 -6.17 2.12
CA ARG A 43 2.79 -6.38 3.00
C ARG A 43 1.48 -6.25 2.23
N MET A 44 0.58 -7.19 2.50
CA MET A 44 -0.80 -7.17 2.07
C MET A 44 -1.68 -6.71 3.22
N THR A 45 -2.68 -5.87 2.96
CA THR A 45 -3.76 -5.62 3.91
C THR A 45 -4.97 -6.47 3.52
N VAL A 46 -5.58 -7.10 4.52
CA VAL A 46 -6.77 -7.93 4.39
C VAL A 46 -7.92 -7.25 5.13
N VAL A 47 -9.01 -6.97 4.43
CA VAL A 47 -10.25 -6.48 5.04
C VAL A 47 -11.33 -7.54 4.84
N ARG A 48 -12.04 -7.88 5.91
CA ARG A 48 -13.23 -8.72 5.88
C ARG A 48 -14.45 -7.82 5.81
N LEU A 49 -15.17 -7.89 4.70
CA LEU A 49 -16.40 -7.13 4.48
C LEU A 49 -17.57 -7.74 5.29
N SER A 50 -18.61 -6.95 5.53
CA SER A 50 -19.77 -7.36 6.32
C SER A 50 -20.54 -8.57 5.73
N ASN A 51 -20.42 -8.79 4.41
CA ASN A 51 -20.98 -9.94 3.72
C ASN A 51 -20.09 -11.21 3.82
N GLY A 52 -18.95 -11.15 4.51
CA GLY A 52 -17.99 -12.24 4.65
C GLY A 52 -16.96 -12.35 3.55
N ASP A 53 -17.00 -11.47 2.54
CA ASP A 53 -16.00 -11.43 1.48
C ASP A 53 -14.68 -10.83 1.98
N LEU A 54 -13.56 -11.30 1.46
CA LEU A 54 -12.25 -10.73 1.72
C LEU A 54 -11.81 -9.81 0.59
N PHE A 55 -11.37 -8.62 0.98
CA PHE A 55 -10.73 -7.62 0.16
C PHE A 55 -9.22 -7.65 0.43
N LEU A 56 -8.44 -8.13 -0.54
CA LEU A 56 -6.99 -8.25 -0.45
C LEU A 56 -6.34 -7.06 -1.17
N HIS A 57 -5.78 -6.12 -0.41
CA HIS A 57 -5.10 -4.95 -0.95
C HIS A 57 -3.61 -5.23 -1.09
N SER A 58 -3.07 -5.00 -2.31
CA SER A 58 -1.66 -5.23 -2.61
C SER A 58 -1.21 -6.66 -2.25
N PRO A 59 -1.85 -7.72 -2.81
CA PRO A 59 -1.54 -9.09 -2.45
C PRO A 59 -0.04 -9.40 -2.61
N ILE A 60 0.55 -9.99 -1.56
CA ILE A 60 1.94 -10.47 -1.55
C ILE A 60 2.10 -11.72 -2.42
N LYS A 61 3.31 -12.24 -2.52
CA LYS A 61 3.57 -13.51 -3.22
C LYS A 61 2.62 -14.60 -2.69
N PHE A 62 1.95 -15.29 -3.62
CA PHE A 62 0.99 -16.34 -3.26
C PHE A 62 1.66 -17.46 -2.47
N ASP A 63 1.02 -17.84 -1.39
CA ASP A 63 1.37 -18.96 -0.53
C ASP A 63 0.11 -19.77 -0.22
N ARG A 64 0.18 -21.11 -0.34
CA ARG A 64 -0.98 -22.00 -0.19
C ARG A 64 -1.48 -22.04 1.24
N THR A 65 -0.57 -22.12 2.21
CA THR A 65 -0.92 -22.20 3.63
C THR A 65 -1.61 -20.91 4.08
N LEU A 66 -1.09 -19.75 3.65
CA LEU A 66 -1.75 -18.46 3.87
C LEU A 66 -3.14 -18.42 3.20
N ALA A 67 -3.27 -18.93 1.99
CA ALA A 67 -4.57 -18.95 1.30
C ALA A 67 -5.61 -19.80 2.05
N GLU A 68 -5.21 -20.93 2.61
CA GLU A 68 -6.05 -21.78 3.47
C GLU A 68 -6.42 -21.09 4.80
N GLU A 69 -5.48 -20.35 5.42
CA GLU A 69 -5.72 -19.54 6.61
C GLU A 69 -6.74 -18.43 6.33
N LEU A 70 -6.56 -17.68 5.25
CA LEU A 70 -7.50 -16.63 4.85
C LEU A 70 -8.89 -17.19 4.51
N GLY A 71 -8.96 -18.38 3.93
CA GLY A 71 -10.22 -19.08 3.66
C GLY A 71 -11.08 -19.36 4.90
N LYS A 72 -10.45 -19.44 6.09
CA LYS A 72 -11.17 -19.57 7.37
C LYS A 72 -11.75 -18.23 7.85
N LEU A 73 -11.20 -17.10 7.38
CA LEU A 73 -11.71 -15.76 7.71
C LEU A 73 -12.87 -15.35 6.81
N GLY A 74 -12.89 -15.81 5.56
CA GLY A 74 -13.93 -15.48 4.60
C GLY A 74 -13.58 -15.87 3.16
N SER A 75 -14.43 -15.50 2.22
CA SER A 75 -14.24 -15.81 0.80
C SER A 75 -13.36 -14.76 0.12
N VAL A 76 -12.24 -15.14 -0.49
CA VAL A 76 -11.42 -14.22 -1.29
C VAL A 76 -12.20 -13.81 -2.54
N ARG A 77 -12.70 -12.57 -2.58
CA ARG A 77 -13.55 -12.06 -3.66
C ARG A 77 -13.00 -10.82 -4.36
N HIS A 78 -12.16 -10.01 -3.69
CA HIS A 78 -11.64 -8.79 -4.27
C HIS A 78 -10.12 -8.74 -4.15
N LEU A 79 -9.44 -8.72 -5.31
CA LEU A 79 -8.00 -8.64 -5.42
C LEU A 79 -7.62 -7.26 -5.97
N ILE A 80 -6.97 -6.44 -5.15
CA ILE A 80 -6.74 -5.04 -5.46
C ILE A 80 -5.29 -4.82 -5.87
N SER A 81 -5.10 -4.35 -7.11
CA SER A 81 -3.84 -3.80 -7.61
C SER A 81 -3.89 -2.27 -7.52
N PRO A 82 -3.48 -1.67 -6.37
CA PRO A 82 -3.71 -0.26 -6.08
C PRO A 82 -2.86 0.67 -6.93
N ASN A 83 -1.73 0.18 -7.45
CA ASN A 83 -0.86 0.88 -8.38
C ASN A 83 -0.18 -0.10 -9.35
N GLN A 84 0.57 0.44 -10.30
CA GLN A 84 1.17 -0.34 -11.39
C GLN A 84 2.34 -1.27 -11.00
N PHE A 85 2.76 -1.28 -9.74
CA PHE A 85 3.84 -2.14 -9.23
C PHE A 85 3.31 -3.29 -8.37
N HIS A 86 2.07 -3.25 -7.94
CA HIS A 86 1.43 -4.21 -7.05
C HIS A 86 0.43 -5.08 -7.82
N TYR A 87 0.80 -6.33 -8.12
CA TYR A 87 0.01 -7.25 -8.93
C TYR A 87 -0.49 -8.45 -8.14
N ALA A 88 -1.72 -8.85 -8.43
CA ALA A 88 -2.39 -9.98 -7.80
C ALA A 88 -2.41 -11.27 -8.66
N HIS A 89 -1.53 -11.42 -9.70
CA HIS A 89 -1.70 -12.44 -10.74
C HIS A 89 -1.78 -13.88 -10.21
N LYS A 90 -0.92 -14.30 -9.30
CA LYS A 90 -0.96 -15.65 -8.74
C LYS A 90 -2.18 -15.90 -7.84
N TRP A 91 -2.65 -14.85 -7.15
CA TRP A 91 -3.89 -14.91 -6.40
C TRP A 91 -5.10 -15.03 -7.31
N ALA A 92 -5.12 -14.29 -8.43
CA ALA A 92 -6.20 -14.37 -9.41
C ALA A 92 -6.31 -15.77 -10.04
N ASN A 93 -5.18 -16.44 -10.28
CA ASN A 93 -5.17 -17.80 -10.79
C ASN A 93 -5.65 -18.82 -9.75
N ALA A 94 -5.31 -18.61 -8.47
CA ALA A 94 -5.76 -19.47 -7.37
C ALA A 94 -7.25 -19.29 -7.03
N TYR A 95 -7.79 -18.08 -7.29
CA TYR A 95 -9.18 -17.72 -7.01
C TYR A 95 -9.88 -17.20 -8.29
N PRO A 96 -10.22 -18.06 -9.24
CA PRO A 96 -10.81 -17.66 -10.53
C PRO A 96 -12.19 -16.98 -10.38
N GLY A 97 -12.87 -17.19 -9.23
CA GLY A 97 -14.11 -16.51 -8.90
C GLY A 97 -13.93 -15.14 -8.25
N ALA A 98 -12.69 -14.72 -7.95
CA ALA A 98 -12.40 -13.42 -7.40
C ALA A 98 -12.31 -12.34 -8.49
N MET A 99 -12.78 -11.15 -8.19
CA MET A 99 -12.65 -9.98 -9.06
C MET A 99 -11.32 -9.30 -8.84
N ALA A 100 -10.47 -9.25 -9.86
CA ALA A 100 -9.26 -8.44 -9.85
C ALA A 100 -9.55 -7.01 -10.32
N TRP A 101 -9.16 -6.03 -9.50
CA TRP A 101 -9.37 -4.61 -9.71
C TRP A 101 -8.06 -3.92 -10.06
N ALA A 102 -8.07 -3.11 -11.11
CA ALA A 102 -6.90 -2.42 -11.63
C ALA A 102 -6.96 -0.91 -11.39
N SER A 103 -5.90 -0.35 -10.82
CA SER A 103 -5.63 1.09 -10.91
C SER A 103 -5.22 1.48 -12.35
N PRO A 104 -5.21 2.76 -12.69
CA PRO A 104 -4.72 3.20 -14.00
C PRO A 104 -3.33 2.65 -14.32
N ARG A 105 -3.08 2.25 -15.57
CA ARG A 105 -1.83 1.67 -16.10
C ARG A 105 -1.47 0.25 -15.65
N VAL A 106 -2.13 -0.31 -14.65
CA VAL A 106 -1.85 -1.69 -14.20
C VAL A 106 -2.02 -2.67 -15.35
N ARG A 107 -3.12 -2.60 -16.10
CA ARG A 107 -3.39 -3.49 -17.24
C ARG A 107 -2.31 -3.42 -18.32
N GLN A 108 -1.90 -2.20 -18.69
CA GLN A 108 -0.85 -1.99 -19.69
C GLN A 108 0.48 -2.58 -19.22
N ARG A 109 0.85 -2.36 -17.96
CA ARG A 109 2.10 -2.86 -17.40
C ARG A 109 2.07 -4.37 -17.20
N ALA A 110 0.94 -4.94 -16.80
CA ALA A 110 0.77 -6.39 -16.69
C ALA A 110 0.96 -7.06 -18.05
N ARG A 111 0.36 -6.51 -19.11
CA ARG A 111 0.56 -7.00 -20.50
C ARG A 111 2.03 -6.92 -20.93
N ALA A 112 2.69 -5.78 -20.68
CA ALA A 112 4.10 -5.58 -21.01
C ALA A 112 5.04 -6.52 -20.25
N ARG A 113 4.59 -7.11 -19.15
CA ARG A 113 5.31 -8.10 -18.34
C ARG A 113 4.85 -9.53 -18.58
N HIS A 114 3.95 -9.75 -19.54
CA HIS A 114 3.36 -11.05 -19.85
C HIS A 114 2.76 -11.73 -18.61
N LEU A 115 2.17 -10.94 -17.70
CA LEU A 115 1.49 -11.48 -16.53
C LEU A 115 0.11 -11.98 -16.92
N ASP A 116 -0.16 -13.24 -16.61
CA ASP A 116 -1.46 -13.84 -16.78
C ASP A 116 -2.41 -13.39 -15.65
N ILE A 117 -3.09 -12.27 -15.88
CA ILE A 117 -4.11 -11.73 -14.98
C ILE A 117 -5.24 -11.08 -15.76
N HIS A 118 -6.44 -11.58 -15.52
CA HIS A 118 -7.66 -10.95 -16.02
C HIS A 118 -8.18 -9.95 -14.98
N PHE A 119 -8.11 -8.65 -15.30
CA PHE A 119 -8.72 -7.62 -14.49
C PHE A 119 -10.20 -7.47 -14.86
N ALA A 120 -11.09 -7.83 -13.96
CA ALA A 120 -12.53 -7.72 -14.17
C ALA A 120 -12.98 -6.25 -14.25
N ARG A 121 -12.43 -5.38 -13.38
CA ARG A 121 -12.85 -3.98 -13.24
C ARG A 121 -11.68 -3.02 -13.06
N ASN A 122 -11.95 -1.73 -13.26
CA ASN A 122 -11.05 -0.64 -12.90
C ASN A 122 -11.51 0.02 -11.60
N LEU A 123 -10.55 0.42 -10.78
CA LEU A 123 -10.80 1.31 -9.66
C LEU A 123 -11.21 2.69 -10.19
N GLY A 124 -12.27 3.24 -9.64
CA GLY A 124 -12.84 4.53 -10.00
C GLY A 124 -12.69 5.60 -8.91
N PRO A 125 -13.17 6.82 -9.13
CA PRO A 125 -13.04 7.92 -8.17
C PRO A 125 -13.85 7.71 -6.88
N THR A 126 -14.85 6.84 -6.92
CA THR A 126 -15.72 6.49 -5.79
C THR A 126 -15.67 5.00 -5.53
N SER A 127 -15.90 4.61 -4.28
CA SER A 127 -15.98 3.21 -3.89
C SER A 127 -17.17 2.53 -4.59
N PRO A 128 -16.96 1.38 -5.24
CA PRO A 128 -18.04 0.62 -5.86
C PRO A 128 -18.94 -0.02 -4.80
N GLU A 129 -20.09 -0.52 -5.24
CA GLU A 129 -21.12 -1.05 -4.35
C GLU A 129 -20.63 -2.18 -3.46
N GLU A 130 -19.70 -2.97 -3.96
CA GLU A 130 -19.13 -4.14 -3.32
C GLU A 130 -18.53 -3.84 -1.94
N TRP A 131 -17.99 -2.61 -1.73
CA TRP A 131 -17.39 -2.22 -0.43
C TRP A 131 -17.65 -0.78 0.00
N ARG A 132 -18.52 -0.02 -0.69
CA ARG A 132 -18.76 1.40 -0.36
C ARG A 132 -19.28 1.67 1.06
N LYS A 133 -19.78 0.65 1.73
CA LYS A 133 -20.25 0.77 3.11
C LYS A 133 -19.10 0.74 4.12
N GLU A 134 -18.04 0.00 3.79
CA GLU A 134 -16.90 -0.25 4.69
C GLU A 134 -15.63 0.50 4.30
N LEU A 135 -15.42 0.73 2.99
CA LEU A 135 -14.19 1.34 2.50
C LEU A 135 -14.48 2.58 1.65
N ASP A 136 -13.86 3.70 2.01
CA ASP A 136 -13.69 4.84 1.12
C ASP A 136 -12.45 4.68 0.25
N GLN A 137 -12.42 5.31 -0.93
CA GLN A 137 -11.25 5.31 -1.79
C GLN A 137 -11.01 6.66 -2.45
N THR A 138 -9.76 6.96 -2.74
CA THR A 138 -9.35 8.14 -3.51
C THR A 138 -8.10 7.85 -4.31
N LEU A 139 -7.94 8.54 -5.45
CA LEU A 139 -6.75 8.44 -6.27
C LEU A 139 -5.69 9.43 -5.76
N PHE A 140 -4.54 8.90 -5.33
CA PHE A 140 -3.34 9.68 -5.05
C PHE A 140 -2.57 9.90 -6.35
N LEU A 141 -2.34 11.17 -6.70
CA LEU A 141 -1.73 11.57 -7.95
C LEU A 141 -0.25 11.87 -7.73
N GLY A 142 0.60 10.98 -8.19
CA GLY A 142 2.06 11.14 -8.20
C GLY A 142 2.62 11.12 -9.63
N GLY A 143 2.00 11.82 -10.59
CA GLY A 143 2.43 11.86 -11.97
C GLY A 143 2.35 10.51 -12.68
N TYR A 144 3.51 9.92 -12.99
CA TYR A 144 3.57 8.59 -13.58
C TYR A 144 3.05 7.51 -12.62
N PHE A 145 3.26 7.68 -11.32
CA PHE A 145 2.79 6.78 -10.28
C PHE A 145 1.40 7.23 -9.82
N LYS A 146 0.40 6.42 -10.08
CA LYS A 146 -0.97 6.64 -9.63
C LYS A 146 -1.35 5.50 -8.70
N GLU A 147 -1.76 5.84 -7.49
CA GLU A 147 -2.12 4.88 -6.46
C GLU A 147 -3.53 5.17 -5.94
N PHE A 148 -4.34 4.13 -5.76
CA PHE A 148 -5.55 4.24 -4.97
C PHE A 148 -5.24 4.01 -3.50
N ILE A 149 -5.66 4.97 -2.69
CA ILE A 149 -5.62 4.93 -1.22
C ILE A 149 -7.02 4.59 -0.73
N PHE A 150 -7.11 3.78 0.32
CA PHE A 150 -8.37 3.38 0.92
C PHE A 150 -8.42 3.77 2.39
N LEU A 151 -9.63 4.02 2.91
CA LEU A 151 -9.90 4.14 4.34
C LEU A 151 -10.89 3.04 4.75
N HIS A 152 -10.51 2.22 5.70
CA HIS A 152 -11.45 1.34 6.39
C HIS A 152 -12.18 2.16 7.44
N ARG A 153 -13.50 2.37 7.24
CA ARG A 153 -14.31 3.33 7.99
C ARG A 153 -14.42 2.97 9.47
N GLU A 154 -14.75 1.72 9.76
CA GLU A 154 -14.96 1.22 11.13
C GLU A 154 -13.75 1.50 12.05
N THR A 155 -12.55 1.26 11.54
CA THR A 155 -11.32 1.35 12.34
C THR A 155 -10.47 2.57 12.02
N ARG A 156 -10.96 3.44 11.12
CA ARG A 156 -10.25 4.64 10.61
C ARG A 156 -8.82 4.34 10.16
N SER A 157 -8.63 3.16 9.57
CA SER A 157 -7.34 2.70 9.07
C SER A 157 -7.14 3.12 7.62
N LEU A 158 -6.15 3.97 7.37
CA LEU A 158 -5.73 4.35 6.02
C LEU A 158 -4.84 3.25 5.45
N ILE A 159 -5.12 2.80 4.24
CA ILE A 159 -4.40 1.71 3.56
C ILE A 159 -3.70 2.29 2.34
N VAL A 160 -2.37 2.19 2.31
CA VAL A 160 -1.52 2.76 1.26
C VAL A 160 -0.40 1.80 0.85
N THR A 161 0.19 2.02 -0.33
CA THR A 161 1.38 1.32 -0.79
C THR A 161 2.58 2.27 -0.86
N ASP A 162 2.80 2.91 -2.01
CA ASP A 162 3.98 3.75 -2.27
C ASP A 162 3.76 5.24 -1.96
N ALA A 163 2.52 5.64 -1.66
CA ALA A 163 2.18 7.01 -1.27
C ALA A 163 2.95 7.47 -0.03
N ILE A 164 3.30 6.52 0.86
CA ILE A 164 4.31 6.72 1.91
C ILE A 164 5.03 5.40 2.20
N ILE A 165 6.33 5.47 2.40
CA ILE A 165 7.24 4.37 2.72
C ILE A 165 7.96 4.70 4.02
N ASN A 166 8.09 3.72 4.94
CA ASN A 166 8.64 3.93 6.29
C ASN A 166 9.55 2.76 6.72
N ILE A 167 10.72 2.67 6.09
CA ILE A 167 11.61 1.51 6.21
C ILE A 167 12.47 1.58 7.47
N GLU A 168 12.47 0.51 8.24
CA GLU A 168 13.38 0.30 9.37
C GLU A 168 14.78 -0.01 8.85
N LEU A 169 15.76 0.82 9.21
CA LEU A 169 17.11 0.76 8.64
C LEU A 169 17.91 -0.49 9.05
N ASP A 170 17.56 -1.10 10.17
CA ASP A 170 18.13 -2.37 10.63
C ASP A 170 17.71 -3.56 9.74
N LYS A 171 16.64 -3.39 8.95
CA LYS A 171 16.17 -4.38 7.98
C LYS A 171 16.79 -4.25 6.60
N MET A 172 17.76 -3.35 6.43
CA MET A 172 18.44 -3.12 5.14
C MET A 172 19.95 -3.22 5.24
N ASP A 173 20.56 -3.68 4.16
CA ASP A 173 22.03 -3.64 3.97
C ASP A 173 22.48 -2.36 3.26
N GLU A 174 23.79 -2.08 3.35
CA GLU A 174 24.41 -1.07 2.49
C GLU A 174 24.50 -1.57 1.03
N PRO A 175 24.40 -0.67 0.05
CA PRO A 175 24.27 0.79 0.17
C PRO A 175 22.83 1.28 0.38
N TRP A 176 21.84 0.39 0.44
CA TRP A 176 20.43 0.74 0.45
C TRP A 176 19.98 1.38 1.75
N ARG A 177 20.60 1.04 2.86
CA ARG A 177 20.42 1.70 4.17
C ARG A 177 20.70 3.19 4.06
N THR A 178 21.86 3.54 3.50
CA THR A 178 22.26 4.93 3.28
C THR A 178 21.32 5.64 2.29
N ALA A 179 20.97 5.01 1.17
CA ALA A 179 20.04 5.56 0.19
C ALA A 179 18.65 5.82 0.80
N THR A 180 18.12 4.90 1.61
CA THR A 180 16.84 5.04 2.31
C THR A 180 16.86 6.21 3.29
N ARG A 181 17.97 6.39 4.03
CA ARG A 181 18.18 7.53 4.93
C ARG A 181 18.20 8.85 4.17
N LEU A 182 18.98 8.94 3.10
CA LEU A 182 19.12 10.17 2.28
C LEU A 182 17.82 10.54 1.57
N THR A 183 17.05 9.57 1.12
CA THR A 183 15.73 9.81 0.50
C THR A 183 14.64 10.14 1.52
N GLY A 184 14.89 9.99 2.82
CA GLY A 184 13.96 10.30 3.90
C GLY A 184 12.83 9.28 4.05
N MET A 185 12.94 8.10 3.45
CA MET A 185 11.98 7.00 3.59
C MET A 185 12.22 6.14 4.83
N ALA A 186 13.18 6.53 5.68
CA ALA A 186 13.54 5.81 6.88
C ALA A 186 12.54 6.06 8.03
N TYR A 187 12.28 4.99 8.80
CA TYR A 187 11.59 5.06 10.09
C TYR A 187 12.37 5.98 11.06
N PRO A 188 11.71 6.75 11.95
CA PRO A 188 10.26 6.77 12.20
C PRO A 188 9.49 7.77 11.33
N ARG A 189 10.15 8.51 10.47
CA ARG A 189 9.52 9.62 9.76
C ARG A 189 8.74 9.17 8.55
N GLY A 190 9.29 8.27 7.74
CA GLY A 190 8.73 7.86 6.47
C GLY A 190 8.51 9.02 5.50
N ARG A 191 8.42 8.72 4.22
CA ARG A 191 8.14 9.72 3.19
C ARG A 191 7.63 9.07 1.92
N THR A 192 6.91 9.84 1.12
CA THR A 192 6.51 9.46 -0.24
C THR A 192 7.72 9.01 -1.05
N PHE A 193 7.55 7.94 -1.82
CA PHE A 193 8.56 7.46 -2.75
C PHE A 193 9.12 8.62 -3.59
N PHE A 194 10.44 8.70 -3.71
CA PHE A 194 11.10 9.89 -4.31
C PHE A 194 10.64 10.22 -5.73
N GLY A 195 10.32 9.20 -6.55
CA GLY A 195 9.81 9.37 -7.91
C GLY A 195 8.42 10.03 -8.00
N MET A 196 7.67 10.09 -6.89
CA MET A 196 6.36 10.76 -6.83
C MET A 196 6.44 12.22 -6.39
N ARG A 197 7.55 12.66 -5.79
CA ARG A 197 7.63 13.97 -5.12
C ARG A 197 7.57 15.15 -6.09
N LEU A 198 8.35 15.11 -7.17
CA LEU A 198 8.34 16.16 -8.17
C LEU A 198 6.97 16.27 -8.86
N PRO A 199 6.35 15.19 -9.34
CA PRO A 199 4.98 15.24 -9.84
C PRO A 199 3.97 15.83 -8.88
N LEU A 200 4.04 15.51 -7.57
CA LEU A 200 3.17 16.12 -6.56
C LEU A 200 3.36 17.61 -6.42
N LEU A 201 4.61 18.10 -6.49
CA LEU A 201 4.91 19.52 -6.48
C LEU A 201 4.38 20.25 -7.73
N LEU A 202 4.36 19.60 -8.88
CA LEU A 202 3.80 20.14 -10.11
C LEU A 202 2.25 20.13 -10.15
N GLN A 203 1.61 19.26 -9.37
CA GLN A 203 0.15 19.08 -9.30
C GLN A 203 -0.41 19.54 -7.94
N ARG A 204 0.06 20.68 -7.43
CA ARG A 204 -0.24 21.15 -6.05
C ARG A 204 -1.71 21.24 -5.71
N SER A 205 -2.54 21.73 -6.63
CA SER A 205 -4.00 21.85 -6.38
C SER A 205 -4.68 20.50 -6.24
N ALA A 206 -4.36 19.54 -7.12
CA ALA A 206 -4.88 18.19 -7.03
C ALA A 206 -4.37 17.47 -5.78
N ALA A 207 -3.09 17.64 -5.45
CA ALA A 207 -2.49 17.10 -4.23
C ALA A 207 -3.14 17.67 -2.96
N ALA A 208 -3.43 18.98 -2.93
CA ALA A 208 -4.11 19.63 -1.82
C ALA A 208 -5.55 19.11 -1.65
N ALA A 209 -6.29 18.89 -2.74
CA ALA A 209 -7.63 18.34 -2.68
C ALA A 209 -7.67 16.91 -2.13
N VAL A 210 -6.68 16.08 -2.49
CA VAL A 210 -6.55 14.73 -1.92
C VAL A 210 -6.17 14.81 -0.44
N LEU A 211 -5.22 15.65 -0.06
CA LEU A 211 -4.83 15.84 1.35
C LEU A 211 -6.02 16.26 2.20
N GLU A 212 -6.82 17.22 1.72
CA GLU A 212 -8.01 17.67 2.45
C GLU A 212 -9.04 16.56 2.60
N ARG A 213 -9.26 15.76 1.57
CA ARG A 213 -10.12 14.57 1.66
C ARG A 213 -9.63 13.59 2.72
N LEU A 214 -8.32 13.30 2.76
CA LEU A 214 -7.75 12.41 3.77
C LEU A 214 -7.88 12.98 5.18
N ARG A 215 -7.80 14.31 5.35
CA ARG A 215 -8.06 14.98 6.62
C ARG A 215 -9.52 14.84 7.07
N VAL A 216 -10.46 15.04 6.15
CA VAL A 216 -11.90 14.82 6.43
C VAL A 216 -12.15 13.38 6.82
N TRP A 217 -11.48 12.42 6.20
CA TRP A 217 -11.56 11.02 6.61
C TRP A 217 -11.02 10.79 8.01
N GLY A 218 -10.04 11.58 8.46
CA GLY A 218 -9.46 11.57 9.80
C GLY A 218 -8.93 10.21 10.21
N PRO A 219 -7.95 9.63 9.50
CA PRO A 219 -7.42 8.33 9.85
C PRO A 219 -6.73 8.37 11.21
N GLU A 220 -6.83 7.26 11.95
CA GLU A 220 -6.18 7.07 13.25
C GLU A 220 -4.89 6.25 13.14
N ARG A 221 -4.76 5.47 12.06
CA ARG A 221 -3.56 4.71 11.71
C ARG A 221 -3.33 4.65 10.22
N VAL A 222 -2.10 4.32 9.83
CA VAL A 222 -1.73 4.14 8.42
C VAL A 222 -1.07 2.78 8.24
N LEU A 223 -1.70 1.89 7.47
CA LEU A 223 -1.19 0.58 7.10
C LEU A 223 -0.43 0.69 5.78
N LEU A 224 0.82 0.25 5.80
CA LEU A 224 1.77 0.38 4.69
C LEU A 224 2.09 -0.96 4.06
N SER A 225 2.29 -0.97 2.75
CA SER A 225 2.87 -2.15 2.07
C SER A 225 4.38 -2.27 2.25
N HIS A 226 5.07 -1.15 2.60
CA HIS A 226 6.53 -1.13 2.75
C HIS A 226 6.97 -0.45 4.05
N GLY A 227 7.58 -1.22 4.95
CA GLY A 227 8.09 -0.72 6.21
C GLY A 227 7.07 -0.75 7.34
N ARG A 228 7.36 -0.03 8.43
CA ARG A 228 6.57 -0.02 9.66
C ARG A 228 5.34 0.88 9.54
N CYS A 229 4.17 0.34 9.86
CA CYS A 229 2.91 1.08 9.92
C CYS A 229 2.97 2.21 10.98
N PHE A 230 2.02 3.14 10.90
CA PHE A 230 1.89 4.21 11.85
C PHE A 230 0.59 4.07 12.63
N ASP A 231 0.69 4.14 13.95
CA ASP A 231 -0.44 4.02 14.88
C ASP A 231 -0.75 5.35 15.61
N ALA A 232 -0.04 6.43 15.25
CA ALA A 232 -0.19 7.77 15.82
C ALA A 232 0.27 8.85 14.81
N ASP A 233 0.07 10.11 15.15
CA ASP A 233 0.55 11.29 14.42
C ASP A 233 0.12 11.35 12.95
N THR A 234 -1.06 10.81 12.62
CA THR A 234 -1.55 10.65 11.25
C THR A 234 -1.61 11.97 10.48
N GLU A 235 -1.96 13.10 11.09
CA GLU A 235 -1.94 14.43 10.45
C GLU A 235 -0.53 14.82 9.97
N GLU A 236 0.50 14.58 10.78
CA GLU A 236 1.89 14.81 10.37
C GLU A 236 2.31 13.89 9.23
N ILE A 237 1.85 12.65 9.26
CA ILE A 237 2.13 11.65 8.22
C ILE A 237 1.45 12.07 6.91
N LEU A 238 0.18 12.48 6.95
CA LEU A 238 -0.52 13.00 5.78
C LEU A 238 0.23 14.19 5.17
N ARG A 239 0.70 15.14 5.97
CA ARG A 239 1.50 16.26 5.47
C ARG A 239 2.79 15.81 4.77
N ARG A 240 3.47 14.80 5.31
CA ARG A 240 4.69 14.22 4.71
C ARG A 240 4.41 13.52 3.39
N MET A 241 3.27 12.84 3.25
CA MET A 241 2.84 12.24 1.99
C MET A 241 2.77 13.26 0.85
N PHE A 242 2.42 14.52 1.16
CA PHE A 242 2.29 15.60 0.16
C PHE A 242 3.49 16.55 0.13
N GLY A 243 4.63 16.17 0.69
CA GLY A 243 5.87 16.96 0.63
C GLY A 243 5.93 18.13 1.61
N GLY A 244 5.01 18.21 2.56
CA GLY A 244 5.03 19.21 3.64
C GLY A 244 6.28 19.05 4.52
N ARG A 245 6.90 20.19 4.91
CA ARG A 245 7.96 20.17 5.92
C ARG A 245 7.33 19.95 7.30
N SER A 246 7.95 19.08 8.09
CA SER A 246 7.60 18.94 9.51
C SER A 246 7.62 20.33 10.17
N ARG A 247 6.56 20.72 10.89
CA ARG A 247 6.67 21.81 11.84
C ARG A 247 7.69 21.35 12.88
N ARG A 248 8.86 21.99 12.93
CA ARG A 248 9.70 21.91 14.12
C ARG A 248 8.80 22.34 15.28
N ALA A 249 8.66 21.48 16.28
CA ALA A 249 8.13 21.94 17.56
C ALA A 249 8.92 23.21 17.88
N ARG A 250 8.24 24.38 17.87
CA ARG A 250 8.82 25.56 18.48
C ARG A 250 8.91 25.20 19.95
N GLY A 251 10.16 25.14 20.44
CA GLY A 251 10.42 24.87 21.82
C GLY A 251 9.54 25.78 22.67
N ALA A 252 8.92 25.20 23.66
CA ALA A 252 8.52 25.94 24.82
C ALA A 252 9.83 26.35 25.54
N ASP A 253 10.21 27.60 25.43
CA ASP A 253 11.11 28.26 26.37
C ASP A 253 10.33 28.53 27.68
#